data_e6219d80a6f75c7ad2749cd347e739e3
#
_entry.id   e6219d80a6f75c7ad2749cd347e739e3
#
_cell.length_a   1.000
_cell.length_b   1.000
_cell.length_c   1.000
_cell.angle_alpha   90.00
_cell.angle_beta   90.00
_cell.angle_gamma   90.00
#
_symmetry.space_group_name_H-M   'P 1'
#
loop_
_entity.id
_entity.type
_entity.pdbx_description
1 polymer ?
#
loop_
_entity_poly.entity_id
_entity_poly.type
_entity_poly.pdbx_seq_one_letter_code
_entity_poly.pdbx_strand_id
1 'polypeptide(L)'
;MGLVWSDIELDHEYPHINLVEHPWRHLKTSGSKRLVPLVGVALEAIKVMHRQGLNTKFLFPSYTNEAKCNGNSASAALNKWLKQYTGQGVIHSFRHSFRDRLREAEVDVELTDQLGGWASSSIGQSYGSGHTLKQKHNAMQRIVLNTSP
;
A
#
# COMPACT_ATOMS: atom_id res chain seq x y z
N MET A 1 1.75 -6.93 4.65
CA MET A 1 1.02 -7.95 5.48
C MET A 1 0.75 -7.29 6.82
N GLY A 2 0.23 -7.86 7.80
CA GLY A 2 0.08 -7.27 9.13
C GLY A 2 -0.96 -6.14 9.28
N LEU A 3 -1.79 -5.90 8.27
CA LEU A 3 -2.92 -4.97 8.35
C LEU A 3 -4.08 -5.61 9.12
N VAL A 4 -4.78 -4.77 9.86
CA VAL A 4 -6.06 -5.09 10.50
C VAL A 4 -7.17 -4.27 9.87
N TRP A 5 -8.42 -4.68 10.06
CA TRP A 5 -9.56 -3.95 9.48
C TRP A 5 -9.67 -2.53 10.00
N SER A 6 -9.27 -2.27 11.25
CA SER A 6 -9.23 -0.92 11.80
C SER A 6 -8.14 -0.01 11.21
N ASP A 7 -7.25 -0.54 10.37
CA ASP A 7 -6.30 0.26 9.57
C ASP A 7 -6.94 0.76 8.26
N ILE A 8 -8.16 0.33 7.93
CA ILE A 8 -8.81 0.57 6.64
C ILE A 8 -10.03 1.48 6.82
N GLU A 9 -10.01 2.61 6.13
CA GLU A 9 -11.11 3.57 6.10
C GLU A 9 -11.81 3.50 4.74
N LEU A 10 -12.87 2.68 4.62
CA LEU A 10 -13.62 2.50 3.37
C LEU A 10 -14.72 3.56 3.19
N ASP A 11 -15.29 4.05 4.28
CA ASP A 11 -16.42 5.00 4.26
C ASP A 11 -15.96 6.47 4.17
N HIS A 12 -14.64 6.70 4.11
CA HIS A 12 -14.09 8.03 3.92
C HIS A 12 -14.25 8.50 2.47
N GLU A 13 -14.38 9.82 2.22
CA GLU A 13 -14.41 10.42 0.86
C GLU A 13 -13.25 9.93 -0.02
N TYR A 14 -12.09 9.71 0.60
CA TYR A 14 -10.90 9.11 -0.01
C TYR A 14 -10.56 7.81 0.72
N PRO A 15 -11.09 6.65 0.32
CA PRO A 15 -10.78 5.37 0.96
C PRO A 15 -9.28 5.14 1.04
N HIS A 16 -8.79 4.71 2.20
CA HIS A 16 -7.35 4.62 2.42
C HIS A 16 -6.95 3.61 3.49
N ILE A 17 -5.68 3.28 3.50
CA ILE A 17 -5.02 2.52 4.56
C ILE A 17 -4.28 3.51 5.45
N ASN A 18 -4.51 3.44 6.75
CA ASN A 18 -3.69 4.09 7.76
C ASN A 18 -2.56 3.14 8.17
N LEU A 19 -1.39 3.32 7.58
CA LEU A 19 -0.24 2.46 7.84
C LEU A 19 0.45 2.89 9.12
N VAL A 20 0.20 2.18 10.21
CA VAL A 20 0.72 2.43 11.56
C VAL A 20 1.47 1.22 12.11
N GLU A 21 2.22 1.39 13.18
CA GLU A 21 2.84 0.29 13.92
C GLU A 21 1.79 -0.51 14.71
N HIS A 22 2.08 -1.80 14.85
CA HIS A 22 1.36 -2.72 15.70
C HIS A 22 2.34 -3.62 16.43
N PRO A 23 1.99 -4.25 17.56
CA PRO A 23 2.88 -5.17 18.26
C PRO A 23 3.45 -6.29 17.39
N TRP A 24 2.71 -6.73 16.39
CA TRP A 24 3.11 -7.79 15.44
C TRP A 24 3.79 -7.26 14.16
N ARG A 25 3.79 -5.93 13.94
CA ARG A 25 4.33 -5.30 12.73
C ARG A 25 5.05 -3.99 13.06
N HIS A 26 6.37 -4.04 13.10
CA HIS A 26 7.18 -2.84 13.20
C HIS A 26 7.33 -2.16 11.84
N LEU A 27 7.35 -0.85 11.81
CA LEU A 27 7.68 -0.05 10.64
C LEU A 27 9.20 0.17 10.59
N LYS A 28 9.78 0.10 9.39
CA LYS A 28 11.23 0.17 9.22
C LYS A 28 11.81 1.53 9.61
N THR A 29 11.05 2.60 9.41
CA THR A 29 11.44 3.99 9.71
C THR A 29 10.20 4.78 10.15
N SER A 30 10.40 5.91 10.83
CA SER A 30 9.30 6.81 11.21
C SER A 30 8.49 7.31 9.99
N GLY A 31 9.15 7.58 8.86
CA GLY A 31 8.50 7.96 7.60
C GLY A 31 7.69 6.83 6.94
N SER A 32 7.75 5.61 7.47
CA SER A 32 6.89 4.52 6.99
C SER A 32 5.44 4.68 7.44
N LYS A 33 5.17 5.39 8.54
CA LYS A 33 3.81 5.71 8.99
C LYS A 33 3.18 6.72 8.02
N ARG A 34 2.07 6.35 7.39
CA ARG A 34 1.42 7.19 6.38
C ARG A 34 0.03 6.73 6.01
N LEU A 35 -0.76 7.63 5.42
CA LEU A 35 -2.01 7.30 4.74
C LEU A 35 -1.71 6.91 3.29
N VAL A 36 -2.23 5.76 2.87
CA VAL A 36 -2.09 5.23 1.51
C VAL A 36 -3.47 5.12 0.87
N PRO A 37 -3.82 5.96 -0.13
CA PRO A 37 -5.11 5.87 -0.79
C PRO A 37 -5.33 4.50 -1.44
N LEU A 38 -6.57 4.03 -1.36
CA LEU A 38 -7.04 2.85 -2.07
C LEU A 38 -7.76 3.30 -3.33
N VAL A 39 -7.30 2.84 -4.49
CA VAL A 39 -7.87 3.19 -5.80
C VAL A 39 -7.92 1.96 -6.72
N GLY A 40 -8.77 2.00 -7.73
CA GLY A 40 -8.87 0.96 -8.76
C GLY A 40 -9.03 -0.45 -8.18
N VAL A 41 -8.34 -1.41 -8.76
CA VAL A 41 -8.45 -2.83 -8.37
C VAL A 41 -8.08 -3.11 -6.90
N ALA A 42 -7.21 -2.30 -6.31
CA ALA A 42 -6.86 -2.45 -4.89
C ALA A 42 -8.04 -2.12 -3.97
N LEU A 43 -8.77 -1.05 -4.27
CA LEU A 43 -9.99 -0.67 -3.55
C LEU A 43 -11.06 -1.75 -3.70
N GLU A 44 -11.30 -2.24 -4.91
CA GLU A 44 -12.31 -3.27 -5.15
C GLU A 44 -11.95 -4.59 -4.46
N ALA A 45 -10.68 -4.99 -4.47
CA ALA A 45 -10.24 -6.18 -3.75
C ALA A 45 -10.51 -6.10 -2.25
N ILE A 46 -10.21 -4.95 -1.63
CA ILE A 46 -10.47 -4.75 -0.19
C ILE A 46 -11.98 -4.74 0.09
N LYS A 47 -12.81 -4.10 -0.76
CA LYS A 47 -14.27 -4.13 -0.62
C LYS A 47 -14.84 -5.56 -0.72
N VAL A 48 -14.32 -6.37 -1.65
CA VAL A 48 -14.72 -7.78 -1.78
C VAL A 48 -14.37 -8.55 -0.51
N MET A 49 -13.14 -8.40 -0.01
CA MET A 49 -12.70 -9.05 1.23
C MET A 49 -13.56 -8.61 2.44
N HIS A 50 -13.89 -7.32 2.53
CA HIS A 50 -14.74 -6.79 3.60
C HIS A 50 -16.14 -7.39 3.56
N ARG A 51 -16.76 -7.49 2.37
CA ARG A 51 -18.09 -8.11 2.19
C ARG A 51 -18.11 -9.60 2.51
N GLN A 52 -17.00 -10.32 2.36
CA GLN A 52 -16.89 -11.74 2.71
C GLN A 52 -16.97 -11.98 4.23
N GLY A 53 -16.89 -10.93 5.05
CA GLY A 53 -17.14 -11.00 6.49
C GLY A 53 -16.21 -11.96 7.23
N LEU A 54 -14.92 -11.98 6.87
CA LEU A 54 -13.94 -12.81 7.58
C LEU A 54 -13.97 -12.48 9.08
N ASN A 55 -14.32 -13.47 9.91
CA ASN A 55 -14.40 -13.32 11.36
C ASN A 55 -12.98 -13.27 11.98
N THR A 56 -12.19 -12.30 11.55
CA THR A 56 -10.82 -12.06 12.02
C THR A 56 -10.49 -10.58 11.93
N LYS A 57 -9.72 -10.09 12.89
CA LYS A 57 -9.25 -8.71 12.86
C LYS A 57 -8.19 -8.46 11.78
N PHE A 58 -7.51 -9.51 11.31
CA PHE A 58 -6.42 -9.41 10.34
C PHE A 58 -6.93 -9.53 8.90
N LEU A 59 -6.43 -8.68 8.00
CA LEU A 59 -6.71 -8.81 6.56
C LEU A 59 -6.09 -10.10 5.98
N PHE A 60 -4.95 -10.52 6.52
CA PHE A 60 -4.19 -11.67 6.02
C PHE A 60 -3.90 -12.64 7.16
N PRO A 61 -4.93 -13.34 7.70
CA PRO A 61 -4.80 -14.18 8.89
C PRO A 61 -3.84 -15.37 8.69
N SER A 62 -3.67 -15.85 7.46
CA SER A 62 -2.70 -16.91 7.15
C SER A 62 -1.25 -16.51 7.38
N TYR A 63 -0.96 -15.19 7.43
CA TYR A 63 0.40 -14.67 7.56
C TYR A 63 0.59 -13.76 8.77
N THR A 64 -0.48 -13.44 9.49
CA THR A 64 -0.43 -12.51 10.62
C THR A 64 -1.31 -12.97 11.77
N ASN A 65 -0.76 -12.96 12.96
CA ASN A 65 -1.47 -13.14 14.22
C ASN A 65 -0.98 -12.11 15.24
N GLU A 66 -1.47 -12.19 16.49
CA GLU A 66 -1.12 -11.23 17.54
C GLU A 66 0.36 -11.24 17.94
N ALA A 67 1.05 -12.35 17.71
CA ALA A 67 2.45 -12.49 18.09
C ALA A 67 3.40 -11.99 16.98
N LYS A 68 3.04 -12.18 15.69
CA LYS A 68 3.94 -11.86 14.58
C LYS A 68 3.24 -11.68 13.25
N CYS A 69 3.95 -10.98 12.35
CA CYS A 69 3.62 -10.90 10.92
C CYS A 69 4.71 -11.63 10.12
N ASN A 70 4.34 -12.72 9.43
CA ASN A 70 5.26 -13.52 8.61
C ASN A 70 5.31 -13.02 7.16
N GLY A 71 5.92 -11.85 6.96
CA GLY A 71 6.05 -11.22 5.64
C GLY A 71 6.90 -12.04 4.67
N ASN A 72 7.91 -12.78 5.17
CA ASN A 72 8.78 -13.62 4.32
C ASN A 72 7.99 -14.79 3.70
N SER A 73 7.18 -15.49 4.47
CA SER A 73 6.33 -16.56 3.96
C SER A 73 5.30 -16.06 2.95
N ALA A 74 4.68 -14.91 3.23
CA ALA A 74 3.77 -14.28 2.29
C ALA A 74 4.47 -13.90 0.98
N SER A 75 5.64 -13.28 1.07
CA SER A 75 6.45 -12.92 -0.11
C SER A 75 6.86 -14.15 -0.92
N ALA A 76 7.27 -15.24 -0.27
CA ALA A 76 7.64 -16.48 -0.93
C ALA A 76 6.44 -17.10 -1.69
N ALA A 77 5.27 -17.17 -1.05
CA ALA A 77 4.04 -17.68 -1.67
C ALA A 77 3.62 -16.82 -2.88
N LEU A 78 3.60 -15.49 -2.71
CA LEU A 78 3.23 -14.56 -3.77
C LEU A 78 4.23 -14.59 -4.94
N ASN A 79 5.53 -14.67 -4.67
CA ASN A 79 6.55 -14.79 -5.71
C ASN A 79 6.43 -16.11 -6.48
N LYS A 80 6.14 -17.23 -5.79
CA LYS A 80 5.88 -18.53 -6.44
C LYS A 80 4.67 -18.45 -7.37
N TRP A 81 3.60 -17.83 -6.91
CA TRP A 81 2.40 -17.60 -7.71
C TRP A 81 2.70 -16.69 -8.92
N LEU A 82 3.34 -15.54 -8.71
CA LEU A 82 3.62 -14.56 -9.75
C LEU A 82 4.48 -15.14 -10.90
N LYS A 83 5.48 -15.97 -10.56
CA LYS A 83 6.34 -16.63 -11.56
C LYS A 83 5.57 -17.47 -12.57
N GLN A 84 4.41 -18.00 -12.22
CA GLN A 84 3.58 -18.78 -13.14
C GLN A 84 3.03 -17.91 -14.28
N TYR A 85 2.91 -16.60 -14.07
CA TYR A 85 2.35 -15.67 -15.06
C TYR A 85 3.40 -14.78 -15.74
N THR A 86 4.49 -14.46 -15.05
CA THR A 86 5.49 -13.49 -15.54
C THR A 86 6.86 -14.10 -15.83
N GLY A 87 7.07 -15.36 -15.50
CA GLY A 87 8.35 -16.05 -15.64
C GLY A 87 9.42 -15.58 -14.63
N GLN A 88 9.68 -14.29 -14.52
CA GLN A 88 10.78 -13.75 -13.71
C GLN A 88 10.36 -12.69 -12.70
N GLY A 89 9.11 -12.27 -12.69
CA GLY A 89 8.62 -11.21 -11.81
C GLY A 89 8.66 -11.60 -10.33
N VAL A 90 8.91 -10.63 -9.47
CA VAL A 90 8.82 -10.76 -8.03
C VAL A 90 7.92 -9.63 -7.47
N ILE A 91 7.31 -9.86 -6.32
CA ILE A 91 6.42 -8.86 -5.69
C ILE A 91 7.12 -7.51 -5.49
N HIS A 92 8.42 -7.50 -5.22
CA HIS A 92 9.17 -6.25 -5.09
C HIS A 92 9.23 -5.43 -6.39
N SER A 93 9.08 -6.05 -7.56
CA SER A 93 9.04 -5.36 -8.86
C SER A 93 7.86 -4.39 -8.96
N PHE A 94 6.74 -4.67 -8.30
CA PHE A 94 5.62 -3.73 -8.24
C PHE A 94 5.99 -2.40 -7.59
N ARG A 95 6.95 -2.40 -6.66
CA ARG A 95 7.44 -1.17 -6.04
C ARG A 95 8.20 -0.29 -7.04
N HIS A 96 8.96 -0.89 -7.95
CA HIS A 96 9.63 -0.17 -9.04
C HIS A 96 8.60 0.34 -10.05
N SER A 97 7.71 -0.52 -10.53
CA SER A 97 6.64 -0.14 -11.46
C SER A 97 5.75 0.99 -10.89
N PHE A 98 5.47 0.95 -9.60
CA PHE A 98 4.70 2.00 -8.94
C PHE A 98 5.40 3.36 -9.03
N ARG A 99 6.71 3.41 -8.77
CA ARG A 99 7.50 4.64 -8.88
C ARG A 99 7.59 5.15 -10.33
N ASP A 100 7.79 4.24 -11.27
CA ASP A 100 7.90 4.59 -12.69
C ASP A 100 6.58 5.13 -13.23
N ARG A 101 5.45 4.52 -12.86
CA ARG A 101 4.12 5.00 -13.26
C ARG A 101 3.77 6.37 -12.67
N LEU A 102 4.15 6.63 -11.42
CA LEU A 102 3.98 7.96 -10.83
C LEU A 102 4.83 8.99 -11.57
N ARG A 103 6.06 8.64 -11.96
CA ARG A 103 6.94 9.50 -12.76
C ARG A 103 6.36 9.75 -14.16
N GLU A 104 5.87 8.72 -14.84
CA GLU A 104 5.24 8.81 -16.15
C GLU A 104 3.97 9.68 -16.11
N ALA A 105 3.24 9.61 -14.99
CA ALA A 105 2.09 10.46 -14.73
C ALA A 105 2.48 11.88 -14.26
N GLU A 106 3.77 12.24 -14.29
CA GLU A 106 4.28 13.56 -13.87
C GLU A 106 3.85 13.95 -12.45
N VAL A 107 3.83 12.96 -11.55
CA VAL A 107 3.57 13.22 -10.13
C VAL A 107 4.83 13.75 -9.49
N ASP A 108 4.69 14.81 -8.72
CA ASP A 108 5.79 15.43 -7.98
C ASP A 108 6.59 14.41 -7.17
N VAL A 109 7.93 14.61 -7.11
CA VAL A 109 8.86 13.66 -6.47
C VAL A 109 8.58 13.54 -4.97
N GLU A 110 8.25 14.63 -4.29
CA GLU A 110 7.96 14.63 -2.87
C GLU A 110 6.69 13.83 -2.59
N LEU A 111 5.63 14.06 -3.37
CA LEU A 111 4.38 13.30 -3.28
C LEU A 111 4.60 11.82 -3.58
N THR A 112 5.43 11.51 -4.59
CA THR A 112 5.84 10.15 -4.93
C THR A 112 6.54 9.46 -3.76
N ASP A 113 7.50 10.14 -3.14
CA ASP A 113 8.23 9.61 -1.98
C ASP A 113 7.33 9.40 -0.76
N GLN A 114 6.40 10.33 -0.49
CA GLN A 114 5.40 10.16 0.57
C GLN A 114 4.47 8.98 0.31
N LEU A 115 3.99 8.78 -0.92
CA LEU A 115 3.15 7.63 -1.29
C LEU A 115 3.90 6.32 -1.13
N GLY A 116 5.13 6.23 -1.63
CA GLY A 116 5.96 5.04 -1.56
C GLY A 116 6.60 4.77 -0.19
N GLY A 117 6.61 5.76 0.71
CA GLY A 117 7.37 5.69 1.96
C GLY A 117 8.86 5.54 1.70
N TRP A 118 9.37 6.27 0.69
CA TRP A 118 10.79 6.41 0.45
C TRP A 118 11.36 7.55 1.30
N ALA A 119 12.59 7.41 1.72
CA ALA A 119 13.27 8.49 2.39
C ALA A 119 13.55 9.64 1.39
N SER A 120 13.17 10.84 1.77
CA SER A 120 13.56 12.01 1.02
C SER A 120 14.94 12.49 1.46
N SER A 121 15.74 12.94 0.50
CA SER A 121 17.05 13.54 0.74
C SER A 121 17.00 15.06 0.92
N SER A 122 15.83 15.70 0.77
CA SER A 122 15.73 17.15 0.82
C SER A 122 15.33 17.64 2.22
N ILE A 123 16.08 18.62 2.72
CA ILE A 123 15.83 19.30 4.01
C ILE A 123 14.49 20.04 3.97
N GLY A 124 14.04 20.52 2.80
CA GLY A 124 12.78 21.23 2.63
C GLY A 124 11.53 20.39 2.96
N GLN A 125 11.62 19.08 2.84
CA GLN A 125 10.50 18.16 3.15
C GLN A 125 10.26 17.97 4.66
N SER A 126 11.18 18.39 5.51
CA SER A 126 10.96 18.40 6.97
C SER A 126 10.07 19.57 7.42
N TYR A 127 9.85 20.56 6.56
CA TYR A 127 9.01 21.72 6.84
C TYR A 127 7.61 21.52 6.22
N GLY A 128 6.55 21.62 7.05
CA GLY A 128 5.17 21.53 6.62
C GLY A 128 4.50 20.19 6.93
N SER A 129 3.19 20.12 6.69
CA SER A 129 2.35 18.96 7.01
C SER A 129 2.36 17.88 5.91
N GLY A 130 3.19 18.02 4.89
CA GLY A 130 3.20 17.15 3.72
C GLY A 130 1.93 17.28 2.86
N HIS A 131 1.78 16.39 1.88
CA HIS A 131 0.62 16.39 0.99
C HIS A 131 -0.62 15.83 1.67
N THR A 132 -1.77 16.45 1.39
CA THR A 132 -3.08 16.03 1.89
C THR A 132 -3.49 14.67 1.33
N LEU A 133 -4.41 13.97 2.02
CA LEU A 133 -4.97 12.70 1.53
C LEU A 133 -5.65 12.87 0.15
N LYS A 134 -6.32 14.00 -0.10
CA LYS A 134 -6.90 14.36 -1.40
C LYS A 134 -5.84 14.41 -2.51
N GLN A 135 -4.73 15.09 -2.28
CA GLN A 135 -3.63 15.17 -3.25
C GLN A 135 -3.03 13.79 -3.53
N LYS A 136 -2.81 12.98 -2.48
CA LYS A 136 -2.35 11.59 -2.58
C LYS A 136 -3.33 10.73 -3.39
N HIS A 137 -4.63 10.84 -3.11
CA HIS A 137 -5.67 10.12 -3.83
C HIS A 137 -5.69 10.51 -5.31
N ASN A 138 -5.67 11.81 -5.64
CA ASN A 138 -5.67 12.28 -7.02
C ASN A 138 -4.44 11.78 -7.80
N ALA A 139 -3.25 11.77 -7.19
CA ALA A 139 -2.05 11.22 -7.80
C ALA A 139 -2.18 9.72 -8.07
N MET A 140 -2.74 8.97 -7.12
CA MET A 140 -2.98 7.52 -7.26
C MET A 140 -4.01 7.22 -8.36
N GLN A 141 -5.04 8.05 -8.52
CA GLN A 141 -6.03 7.88 -9.60
C GLN A 141 -5.41 8.01 -11.00
N ARG A 142 -4.39 8.86 -11.17
CA ARG A 142 -3.70 9.04 -12.45
C ARG A 142 -2.95 7.80 -12.93
N ILE A 143 -2.64 6.89 -12.03
CA ILE A 143 -1.90 5.65 -12.33
C ILE A 143 -2.77 4.38 -12.27
N VAL A 144 -4.07 4.52 -12.10
CA VAL A 144 -5.01 3.38 -12.18
C VAL A 144 -4.95 2.79 -13.59
N LEU A 145 -4.75 1.48 -13.67
CA LEU A 145 -4.90 0.78 -14.95
C LEU A 145 -6.37 0.72 -15.31
N ASN A 146 -6.73 1.24 -16.47
CA ASN A 146 -8.02 0.98 -17.06
C ASN A 146 -8.05 -0.49 -17.48
N THR A 147 -8.46 -1.36 -16.57
CA THR A 147 -8.84 -2.72 -16.91
C THR A 147 -10.23 -2.64 -17.54
N SER A 148 -10.31 -2.21 -18.79
CA SER A 148 -11.51 -2.53 -19.59
C SER A 148 -11.50 -4.03 -19.84
N PRO A 149 -12.62 -4.72 -19.63
CA PRO A 149 -12.74 -6.14 -19.89
C PRO A 149 -12.50 -6.44 -21.35
#